data_5c4ca1d869aadfe2fdf970e9ffb8d34e
#
_entry.id   5c4ca1d869aadfe2fdf970e9ffb8d34e
#
_cell.length_a   1.000
_cell.length_b   1.000
_cell.length_c   1.000
_cell.angle_alpha   90.00
_cell.angle_beta   90.00
_cell.angle_gamma   90.00
#
_symmetry.space_group_name_H-M   'P 1'
#
loop_
_entity.id
_entity.type
_entity.pdbx_description
1 polymer ?
#
loop_
_entity_poly.entity_id
_entity_poly.type
_entity_poly.pdbx_seq_one_letter_code
_entity_poly.pdbx_strand_id
1 'polypeptide(L)'
;MNIGKFTTIICLLAFVAINVVILSPAIADESEPKIGYGRGGRMSGSSKSARADEPIQPIPINFDFNRTKVELGKKLFFEPRLSKSGWITCNSCHNLSTGGADNLPSSIGHKWFLGPINSPTVLNSKFNLAQFWDGRAKDLKEQAGGPIANPLEMGSNHELAVSILQSIPEYVQWFSEIYGLEEMYGN
;
A
#
# COMPACT_ATOMS: atom_id res chain seq x y z
N MET A 1 9.00 4.68 25.91
CA MET A 1 7.99 4.50 24.85
C MET A 1 8.71 4.14 23.56
N ASN A 2 8.46 2.94 23.02
CA ASN A 2 9.25 2.42 21.89
C ASN A 2 8.64 2.88 20.55
N ILE A 3 8.83 4.17 20.25
CA ILE A 3 8.31 4.86 19.05
C ILE A 3 8.69 4.11 17.76
N GLY A 4 9.87 3.50 17.74
CA GLY A 4 10.34 2.78 16.54
C GLY A 4 9.49 1.56 16.15
N LYS A 5 8.97 0.78 17.10
CA LYS A 5 8.11 -0.37 16.78
C LYS A 5 6.74 0.06 16.25
N PHE A 6 6.15 1.09 16.84
CA PHE A 6 4.82 1.58 16.43
C PHE A 6 4.86 2.24 15.04
N THR A 7 5.88 3.04 14.76
CA THR A 7 6.11 3.64 13.43
C THR A 7 6.27 2.56 12.36
N THR A 8 7.03 1.52 12.68
CA THR A 8 7.26 0.37 11.83
C THR A 8 5.97 -0.35 11.44
N ILE A 9 5.04 -0.48 12.39
CA ILE A 9 3.73 -1.13 12.20
C ILE A 9 2.83 -0.28 11.30
N ILE A 10 2.75 1.03 11.52
CA ILE A 10 1.97 1.95 10.68
C ILE A 10 2.41 1.85 9.22
N CYS A 11 3.72 1.89 8.96
CA CYS A 11 4.27 1.82 7.61
C CYS A 11 3.96 0.49 6.91
N LEU A 12 4.03 -0.63 7.64
CA LEU A 12 3.76 -1.94 7.07
C LEU A 12 2.30 -2.09 6.60
N LEU A 13 1.37 -1.55 7.36
CA LEU A 13 -0.06 -1.76 7.11
C LEU A 13 -0.59 -0.94 5.94
N ALA A 14 -0.11 0.27 5.73
CA ALA A 14 -0.55 1.12 4.63
C ALA A 14 -0.35 0.47 3.25
N PHE A 15 0.70 -0.34 3.08
CA PHE A 15 1.01 -1.00 1.80
C PHE A 15 0.48 -2.43 1.68
N VAL A 16 0.26 -3.16 2.77
CA VAL A 16 -0.34 -4.50 2.72
C VAL A 16 -1.77 -4.44 2.18
N ALA A 17 -2.53 -3.41 2.53
CA ALA A 17 -3.90 -3.22 2.07
C ALA A 17 -4.05 -3.07 0.55
N ILE A 18 -3.11 -2.36 -0.10
CA ILE A 18 -3.19 -2.07 -1.54
C ILE A 18 -3.09 -3.34 -2.37
N ASN A 19 -2.22 -4.26 -1.96
CA ASN A 19 -2.01 -5.49 -2.72
C ASN A 19 -3.17 -6.49 -2.61
N VAL A 20 -4.07 -6.33 -1.63
CA VAL A 20 -5.21 -7.21 -1.40
C VAL A 20 -6.51 -6.67 -1.98
N VAL A 21 -6.70 -5.34 -1.99
CA VAL A 21 -7.92 -4.73 -2.57
C VAL A 21 -8.07 -5.04 -4.07
N ILE A 22 -6.96 -5.29 -4.76
CA ILE A 22 -6.95 -5.59 -6.22
C ILE A 22 -7.24 -7.07 -6.51
N LEU A 23 -7.08 -7.95 -5.51
CA LEU A 23 -7.30 -9.40 -5.64
C LEU A 23 -8.68 -9.86 -5.13
N SER A 24 -9.55 -8.96 -4.70
CA SER A 24 -10.94 -9.32 -4.44
C SER A 24 -11.61 -9.66 -5.78
N PRO A 25 -12.08 -10.90 -5.98
CA PRO A 25 -12.91 -11.19 -7.14
C PRO A 25 -14.13 -10.26 -7.06
N ALA A 26 -14.38 -9.51 -8.12
CA ALA A 26 -15.65 -8.83 -8.28
C ALA A 26 -16.75 -9.88 -8.08
N ILE A 27 -17.65 -9.64 -7.15
CA ILE A 27 -18.89 -10.40 -7.05
C ILE A 27 -19.61 -10.07 -8.35
N ALA A 28 -19.56 -10.99 -9.30
CA ALA A 28 -20.26 -10.85 -10.55
C ALA A 28 -21.75 -10.88 -10.25
N ASP A 29 -22.40 -9.75 -10.42
CA ASP A 29 -23.85 -9.68 -10.55
C ASP A 29 -24.23 -10.37 -11.86
N GLU A 30 -25.05 -11.41 -11.77
CA GLU A 30 -25.48 -12.26 -12.88
C GLU A 30 -26.48 -11.61 -13.84
N SER A 31 -26.40 -10.31 -14.13
CA SER A 31 -27.36 -9.61 -15.00
C SER A 31 -26.76 -8.80 -16.14
N GLU A 32 -25.65 -9.24 -16.73
CA GLU A 32 -25.10 -8.62 -17.93
C GLU A 32 -25.53 -9.33 -19.23
N PRO A 33 -25.92 -8.60 -20.29
CA PRO A 33 -26.36 -9.19 -21.55
C PRO A 33 -25.21 -9.86 -22.29
N LYS A 34 -25.42 -11.11 -22.70
CA LYS A 34 -24.46 -11.92 -23.48
C LYS A 34 -24.19 -11.30 -24.84
N ILE A 35 -23.11 -10.55 -24.98
CA ILE A 35 -22.57 -10.17 -26.29
C ILE A 35 -21.81 -11.39 -26.84
N GLY A 36 -22.39 -12.01 -27.84
CA GLY A 36 -21.80 -13.16 -28.52
C GLY A 36 -20.59 -12.77 -29.35
N TYR A 37 -19.38 -13.08 -28.86
CA TYR A 37 -18.18 -13.10 -29.69
C TYR A 37 -18.04 -14.46 -30.36
N GLY A 38 -17.80 -14.42 -31.68
CA GLY A 38 -17.70 -15.56 -32.57
C GLY A 38 -16.68 -16.62 -32.10
N ARG A 39 -16.95 -17.88 -32.44
CA ARG A 39 -16.11 -19.05 -32.25
C ARG A 39 -14.70 -18.82 -32.80
N GLY A 40 -13.80 -18.31 -31.99
CA GLY A 40 -12.35 -18.41 -32.20
C GLY A 40 -11.85 -19.75 -31.65
N GLY A 41 -11.04 -20.43 -32.43
CA GLY A 41 -10.58 -21.79 -32.18
C GLY A 41 -9.96 -21.98 -30.79
N ARG A 42 -10.19 -23.18 -30.23
CA ARG A 42 -9.62 -23.68 -28.98
C ARG A 42 -8.08 -23.72 -29.13
N MET A 43 -7.41 -22.67 -28.70
CA MET A 43 -5.98 -22.76 -28.44
C MET A 43 -5.79 -23.60 -27.19
N SER A 44 -5.43 -24.87 -27.39
CA SER A 44 -4.85 -25.71 -26.34
C SER A 44 -3.50 -25.11 -25.94
N GLY A 45 -3.53 -24.08 -25.12
CA GLY A 45 -2.34 -23.55 -24.47
C GLY A 45 -1.95 -24.50 -23.37
N SER A 46 -1.02 -25.40 -23.64
CA SER A 46 -0.19 -26.02 -22.62
C SER A 46 0.37 -24.88 -21.77
N SER A 47 -0.11 -24.70 -20.54
CA SER A 47 0.54 -23.84 -19.56
C SER A 47 1.92 -24.46 -19.30
N LYS A 48 2.94 -23.99 -20.02
CA LYS A 48 4.32 -24.31 -19.65
C LYS A 48 4.47 -23.81 -18.22
N SER A 49 4.64 -24.73 -17.28
CA SER A 49 5.08 -24.42 -15.93
C SER A 49 6.27 -23.46 -16.05
N ALA A 50 6.16 -22.28 -15.43
CA ALA A 50 7.28 -21.35 -15.37
C ALA A 50 8.50 -22.13 -14.84
N ARG A 51 9.65 -21.99 -15.50
CA ARG A 51 10.87 -22.68 -15.06
C ARG A 51 11.30 -22.03 -13.75
N ALA A 52 11.63 -22.83 -12.75
CA ALA A 52 12.05 -22.37 -11.44
C ALA A 52 13.33 -21.50 -11.46
N ASP A 53 14.08 -21.56 -12.56
CA ASP A 53 15.33 -20.81 -12.79
C ASP A 53 15.12 -19.47 -13.53
N GLU A 54 13.91 -19.15 -13.93
CA GLU A 54 13.63 -17.86 -14.57
C GLU A 54 13.64 -16.72 -13.53
N PRO A 55 14.31 -15.58 -13.81
CA PRO A 55 14.41 -14.47 -12.85
C PRO A 55 13.07 -13.78 -12.60
N ILE A 56 12.12 -13.89 -13.53
CA ILE A 56 10.77 -13.36 -13.40
C ILE A 56 9.81 -14.53 -13.26
N GLN A 57 9.15 -14.60 -12.12
CA GLN A 57 8.15 -15.63 -11.82
C GLN A 57 6.74 -15.05 -11.87
N PRO A 58 5.72 -15.85 -12.25
CA PRO A 58 4.33 -15.43 -12.14
C PRO A 58 3.98 -15.06 -10.70
N ILE A 59 3.20 -13.99 -10.54
CA ILE A 59 2.70 -13.59 -9.23
C ILE A 59 1.80 -14.71 -8.68
N PRO A 60 2.02 -15.17 -7.43
CA PRO A 60 1.17 -16.20 -6.84
C PRO A 60 -0.29 -15.75 -6.79
N ILE A 61 -1.21 -16.61 -7.23
CA ILE A 61 -2.64 -16.34 -7.20
C ILE A 61 -3.18 -16.45 -5.76
N ASN A 62 -2.61 -17.37 -4.98
CA ASN A 62 -2.99 -17.60 -3.59
C ASN A 62 -1.82 -17.27 -2.68
N PHE A 63 -2.01 -16.33 -1.77
CA PHE A 63 -1.10 -16.07 -0.66
C PHE A 63 -1.93 -15.78 0.60
N ASP A 64 -1.39 -16.23 1.71
CA ASP A 64 -2.04 -16.03 3.00
C ASP A 64 -1.85 -14.59 3.47
N PHE A 65 -2.92 -13.99 4.01
CA PHE A 65 -2.88 -12.63 4.54
C PHE A 65 -3.87 -12.46 5.71
N ASN A 66 -3.50 -11.64 6.65
CA ASN A 66 -4.36 -11.26 7.77
C ASN A 66 -5.31 -10.14 7.33
N ARG A 67 -6.59 -10.46 7.18
CA ARG A 67 -7.63 -9.51 6.73
C ARG A 67 -7.70 -8.25 7.61
N THR A 68 -7.62 -8.39 8.91
CA THR A 68 -7.67 -7.25 9.84
C THR A 68 -6.49 -6.29 9.63
N LYS A 69 -5.28 -6.84 9.42
CA LYS A 69 -4.11 -6.03 9.05
C LYS A 69 -4.29 -5.29 7.72
N VAL A 70 -4.90 -5.95 6.74
CA VAL A 70 -5.19 -5.35 5.43
C VAL A 70 -6.16 -4.19 5.56
N GLU A 71 -7.25 -4.34 6.29
CA GLU A 71 -8.24 -3.26 6.49
C GLU A 71 -7.63 -2.08 7.26
N LEU A 72 -6.83 -2.32 8.29
CA LEU A 72 -6.11 -1.25 8.97
C LEU A 72 -5.14 -0.54 8.03
N GLY A 73 -4.39 -1.29 7.22
CA GLY A 73 -3.49 -0.72 6.22
C GLY A 73 -4.21 0.13 5.18
N LYS A 74 -5.39 -0.31 4.72
CA LYS A 74 -6.26 0.46 3.84
C LYS A 74 -6.68 1.80 4.49
N LYS A 75 -7.13 1.77 5.76
CA LYS A 75 -7.47 3.01 6.49
C LYS A 75 -6.27 3.96 6.54
N LEU A 76 -5.09 3.46 6.88
CA LEU A 76 -3.86 4.26 6.95
C LEU A 76 -3.43 4.82 5.59
N PHE A 77 -3.64 4.09 4.51
CA PHE A 77 -3.32 4.54 3.15
C PHE A 77 -4.14 5.77 2.73
N PHE A 78 -5.36 5.88 3.23
CA PHE A 78 -6.26 7.01 2.99
C PHE A 78 -6.28 8.04 4.15
N GLU A 79 -5.41 7.90 5.16
CA GLU A 79 -5.41 8.74 6.35
C GLU A 79 -4.65 10.07 6.14
N PRO A 80 -5.34 11.19 5.96
CA PRO A 80 -4.68 12.47 5.69
C PRO A 80 -3.94 13.05 6.91
N ARG A 81 -4.32 12.66 8.12
CA ARG A 81 -3.70 13.13 9.37
C ARG A 81 -2.28 12.63 9.58
N LEU A 82 -1.82 11.65 8.80
CA LEU A 82 -0.41 11.25 8.77
C LEU A 82 0.48 12.31 8.14
N SER A 83 -0.08 13.23 7.35
CA SER A 83 0.66 14.37 6.80
C SER A 83 0.57 15.58 7.71
N LYS A 84 1.60 16.42 7.70
CA LYS A 84 1.65 17.66 8.49
C LYS A 84 0.53 18.65 8.11
N SER A 85 0.13 18.66 6.87
CA SER A 85 -0.94 19.52 6.36
C SER A 85 -2.35 18.98 6.64
N GLY A 86 -2.48 17.69 6.99
CA GLY A 86 -3.76 17.05 7.24
C GLY A 86 -4.61 16.79 5.99
N TRP A 87 -4.03 16.85 4.77
CA TRP A 87 -4.77 16.64 3.53
C TRP A 87 -4.07 15.72 2.51
N ILE A 88 -2.79 15.40 2.71
CA ILE A 88 -2.07 14.47 1.85
C ILE A 88 -2.18 13.06 2.43
N THR A 89 -2.53 12.12 1.58
CA THR A 89 -2.59 10.68 1.87
C THR A 89 -1.64 9.93 0.94
N CYS A 90 -1.39 8.65 1.20
CA CYS A 90 -0.66 7.82 0.23
C CYS A 90 -1.39 7.80 -1.13
N ASN A 91 -2.73 7.76 -1.11
CA ASN A 91 -3.55 7.80 -2.33
C ASN A 91 -3.42 9.12 -3.11
N SER A 92 -2.94 10.21 -2.50
CA SER A 92 -2.72 11.48 -3.22
C SER A 92 -1.71 11.33 -4.36
N CYS A 93 -0.63 10.58 -4.12
CA CYS A 93 0.43 10.31 -5.09
C CYS A 93 0.31 8.92 -5.73
N HIS A 94 -0.35 7.98 -5.05
CA HIS A 94 -0.54 6.59 -5.50
C HIS A 94 -2.02 6.28 -5.69
N ASN A 95 -2.69 7.04 -6.54
CA ASN A 95 -4.13 6.94 -6.76
C ASN A 95 -4.51 5.57 -7.35
N LEU A 96 -5.26 4.79 -6.58
CA LEU A 96 -5.67 3.44 -6.97
C LEU A 96 -6.57 3.41 -8.21
N SER A 97 -7.35 4.47 -8.45
CA SER A 97 -8.23 4.56 -9.63
C SER A 97 -7.49 4.90 -10.93
N THR A 98 -6.23 5.32 -10.84
CA THR A 98 -5.37 5.64 -11.99
C THR A 98 -4.15 4.73 -12.10
N GLY A 99 -4.29 3.48 -11.63
CA GLY A 99 -3.24 2.48 -11.72
C GLY A 99 -2.21 2.53 -10.59
N GLY A 100 -2.54 3.15 -9.46
CA GLY A 100 -1.66 3.23 -8.28
C GLY A 100 -0.55 4.29 -8.40
N ALA A 101 -0.73 5.28 -9.25
CA ALA A 101 0.13 6.45 -9.46
C ALA A 101 -0.72 7.68 -9.76
N ASP A 102 -0.18 8.88 -9.57
CA ASP A 102 -0.86 10.15 -9.90
C ASP A 102 -0.70 10.57 -11.37
N ASN A 103 0.15 9.87 -12.13
CA ASN A 103 0.47 10.14 -13.54
C ASN A 103 1.06 11.54 -13.79
N LEU A 104 1.64 12.17 -12.77
CA LEU A 104 2.35 13.43 -12.89
C LEU A 104 3.85 13.20 -13.10
N PRO A 105 4.56 14.11 -13.79
CA PRO A 105 6.03 14.04 -13.88
C PRO A 105 6.72 14.12 -12.50
N SER A 106 6.09 14.80 -11.55
CA SER A 106 6.47 14.88 -10.13
C SER A 106 5.22 15.03 -9.29
N SER A 107 5.11 14.25 -8.23
CA SER A 107 3.99 14.32 -7.30
C SER A 107 3.99 15.62 -6.50
N ILE A 108 2.80 16.10 -6.13
CA ILE A 108 2.63 17.32 -5.35
C ILE A 108 2.47 16.96 -3.87
N GLY A 109 3.41 17.42 -3.06
CA GLY A 109 3.44 17.16 -1.63
C GLY A 109 3.05 18.35 -0.74
N HIS A 110 3.50 18.30 0.51
CA HIS A 110 3.25 19.32 1.53
C HIS A 110 3.64 20.71 1.04
N LYS A 111 2.78 21.71 1.31
CA LYS A 111 2.96 23.11 0.84
C LYS A 111 3.10 23.26 -0.68
N TRP A 112 2.54 22.34 -1.45
CA TRP A 112 2.63 22.33 -2.91
C TRP A 112 4.04 22.10 -3.45
N PHE A 113 4.96 21.60 -2.64
CA PHE A 113 6.27 21.22 -3.12
C PHE A 113 6.17 20.08 -4.13
N LEU A 114 7.00 20.15 -5.15
CA LEU A 114 7.13 19.08 -6.14
C LEU A 114 8.19 18.09 -5.67
N GLY A 115 7.88 16.82 -5.76
CA GLY A 115 8.87 15.76 -5.59
C GLY A 115 9.92 15.76 -6.70
N PRO A 116 11.04 15.04 -6.53
CA PRO A 116 12.11 15.01 -7.53
C PRO A 116 11.80 14.13 -8.75
N ILE A 117 10.80 13.25 -8.65
CA ILE A 117 10.48 12.25 -9.67
C ILE A 117 9.00 11.83 -9.53
N ASN A 118 8.45 11.20 -10.56
CA ASN A 118 7.10 10.64 -10.55
C ASN A 118 6.93 9.49 -9.56
N SER A 119 5.74 9.35 -9.02
CA SER A 119 5.36 8.20 -8.20
C SER A 119 5.26 6.93 -9.03
N PRO A 120 5.95 5.83 -8.66
CA PRO A 120 5.73 4.53 -9.28
C PRO A 120 4.37 3.97 -8.86
N THR A 121 3.85 3.01 -9.64
CA THR A 121 2.67 2.27 -9.23
C THR A 121 2.91 1.52 -7.92
N VAL A 122 1.90 1.50 -7.05
CA VAL A 122 1.89 0.65 -5.84
C VAL A 122 1.30 -0.73 -6.10
N LEU A 123 0.71 -0.95 -7.29
CA LEU A 123 0.11 -2.23 -7.62
C LEU A 123 1.20 -3.31 -7.70
N ASN A 124 0.99 -4.40 -6.96
CA ASN A 124 1.94 -5.51 -6.86
C ASN A 124 3.33 -5.15 -6.33
N SER A 125 3.52 -3.97 -5.74
CA SER A 125 4.81 -3.50 -5.22
C SER A 125 5.42 -4.42 -4.15
N LYS A 126 4.62 -5.26 -3.50
CA LYS A 126 5.10 -6.31 -2.58
C LYS A 126 6.10 -7.27 -3.24
N PHE A 127 5.99 -7.49 -4.54
CA PHE A 127 6.82 -8.44 -5.28
C PHE A 127 8.07 -7.80 -5.90
N ASN A 128 8.27 -6.49 -5.71
CA ASN A 128 9.50 -5.83 -6.14
C ASN A 128 10.70 -6.31 -5.30
N LEU A 129 11.84 -6.41 -5.92
CA LEU A 129 13.11 -6.79 -5.26
C LEU A 129 13.57 -5.76 -4.22
N ALA A 130 13.28 -4.49 -4.48
CA ALA A 130 13.53 -3.36 -3.61
C ALA A 130 12.53 -2.24 -3.93
N GLN A 131 12.44 -1.24 -3.08
CA GLN A 131 11.47 -0.15 -3.21
C GLN A 131 12.18 1.17 -3.51
N PHE A 132 11.43 2.14 -4.00
CA PHE A 132 11.87 3.36 -4.69
C PHE A 132 12.53 3.07 -6.04
N TRP A 133 12.64 4.09 -6.89
CA TRP A 133 13.26 3.98 -8.21
C TRP A 133 14.74 3.58 -8.16
N ASP A 134 15.44 3.95 -7.11
CA ASP A 134 16.86 3.67 -6.87
C ASP A 134 17.12 2.44 -5.99
N GLY A 135 16.05 1.74 -5.56
CA GLY A 135 16.17 0.52 -4.75
C GLY A 135 16.67 0.74 -3.32
N ARG A 136 16.70 1.99 -2.81
CA ARG A 136 17.28 2.32 -1.50
C ARG A 136 16.57 1.73 -0.29
N ALA A 137 15.30 1.32 -0.44
CA ALA A 137 14.58 0.61 0.61
C ALA A 137 14.43 -0.86 0.25
N LYS A 138 14.79 -1.74 1.17
CA LYS A 138 14.80 -3.20 0.95
C LYS A 138 13.41 -3.81 0.88
N ASP A 139 12.43 -3.19 1.52
CA ASP A 139 11.06 -3.69 1.62
C ASP A 139 10.04 -2.54 1.78
N LEU A 140 8.75 -2.87 1.73
CA LEU A 140 7.65 -1.90 1.88
C LEU A 140 7.60 -1.27 3.27
N LYS A 141 8.09 -1.95 4.30
CA LYS A 141 8.12 -1.46 5.67
C LYS A 141 9.09 -0.29 5.81
N GLU A 142 10.27 -0.43 5.22
CA GLU A 142 11.28 0.63 5.19
C GLU A 142 10.83 1.79 4.30
N GLN A 143 10.29 1.47 3.12
CA GLN A 143 9.83 2.47 2.17
C GLN A 143 8.76 3.39 2.76
N ALA A 144 7.72 2.83 3.38
CA ALA A 144 6.57 3.61 3.82
C ALA A 144 6.86 4.65 4.91
N GLY A 145 7.95 4.48 5.66
CA GLY A 145 8.42 5.46 6.64
C GLY A 145 9.00 6.73 6.01
N GLY A 146 9.60 6.61 4.82
CA GLY A 146 10.24 7.71 4.13
C GLY A 146 9.30 8.87 3.80
N PRO A 147 8.22 8.65 3.02
CA PRO A 147 7.27 9.69 2.62
C PRO A 147 6.63 10.47 3.77
N ILE A 148 6.33 9.80 4.89
CA ILE A 148 5.75 10.46 6.08
C ILE A 148 6.69 11.55 6.59
N ALA A 149 7.99 11.27 6.68
CA ALA A 149 8.97 12.21 7.21
C ALA A 149 9.57 13.15 6.16
N ASN A 150 9.36 12.88 4.87
CA ASN A 150 9.92 13.71 3.80
C ASN A 150 9.20 15.07 3.72
N PRO A 151 9.93 16.21 3.88
CA PRO A 151 9.32 17.54 3.82
C PRO A 151 8.71 17.90 2.47
N LEU A 152 9.16 17.27 1.38
CA LEU A 152 8.61 17.47 0.04
C LEU A 152 7.37 16.61 -0.25
N GLU A 153 7.10 15.60 0.57
CA GLU A 153 5.97 14.68 0.41
C GLU A 153 4.90 14.94 1.49
N MET A 154 4.88 14.18 2.58
CA MET A 154 3.89 14.35 3.65
C MET A 154 4.32 15.39 4.70
N GLY A 155 5.59 15.73 4.81
CA GLY A 155 6.13 16.81 5.64
C GLY A 155 5.93 16.64 7.14
N SER A 156 5.61 15.43 7.61
CA SER A 156 5.34 15.11 9.01
C SER A 156 6.61 14.56 9.69
N ASN A 157 6.45 13.84 10.77
CA ASN A 157 7.45 12.97 11.38
C ASN A 157 6.76 11.78 12.05
N HIS A 158 7.52 10.75 12.37
CA HIS A 158 6.98 9.51 12.89
C HIS A 158 6.35 9.67 14.29
N GLU A 159 6.94 10.51 15.13
CA GLU A 159 6.42 10.77 16.49
C GLU A 159 5.04 11.44 16.44
N LEU A 160 4.90 12.44 15.59
CA LEU A 160 3.63 13.13 15.39
C LEU A 160 2.59 12.19 14.81
N ALA A 161 2.94 11.41 13.78
CA ALA A 161 2.04 10.42 13.18
C ALA A 161 1.53 9.41 14.22
N VAL A 162 2.43 8.88 15.05
CA VAL A 162 2.08 7.97 16.16
C VAL A 162 1.16 8.64 17.16
N SER A 163 1.49 9.86 17.63
CA SER A 163 0.67 10.56 18.62
C SER A 163 -0.74 10.89 18.11
N ILE A 164 -0.86 11.23 16.82
CA ILE A 164 -2.16 11.44 16.17
C ILE A 164 -2.98 10.16 16.18
N LEU A 165 -2.42 9.03 15.74
CA LEU A 165 -3.15 7.77 15.72
C LEU A 165 -3.52 7.28 17.11
N GLN A 166 -2.65 7.49 18.12
CA GLN A 166 -2.96 7.18 19.51
C GLN A 166 -4.06 8.08 20.11
N SER A 167 -4.27 9.26 19.58
CA SER A 167 -5.37 10.16 20.01
C SER A 167 -6.73 9.76 19.45
N ILE A 168 -6.80 8.82 18.51
CA ILE A 168 -8.02 8.40 17.83
C ILE A 168 -8.45 7.02 18.33
N PRO A 169 -9.55 6.90 19.10
CA PRO A 169 -9.97 5.64 19.72
C PRO A 169 -10.13 4.49 18.72
N GLU A 170 -10.62 4.77 17.53
CA GLU A 170 -10.77 3.75 16.48
C GLU A 170 -9.42 3.12 16.08
N TYR A 171 -8.37 3.92 15.89
CA TYR A 171 -7.03 3.38 15.60
C TYR A 171 -6.45 2.65 16.80
N VAL A 172 -6.64 3.17 18.00
CA VAL A 172 -6.22 2.49 19.25
C VAL A 172 -6.82 1.08 19.31
N GLN A 173 -8.13 0.96 19.03
CA GLN A 173 -8.80 -0.32 19.00
C GLN A 173 -8.21 -1.26 17.93
N TRP A 174 -8.07 -0.83 16.69
CA TRP A 174 -7.53 -1.63 15.60
C TRP A 174 -6.11 -2.14 15.88
N PHE A 175 -5.23 -1.25 16.39
CA PHE A 175 -3.87 -1.62 16.73
C PHE A 175 -3.82 -2.59 17.91
N SER A 176 -4.66 -2.37 18.92
CA SER A 176 -4.78 -3.26 20.09
C SER A 176 -5.23 -4.68 19.69
N GLU A 177 -6.23 -4.80 18.81
CA GLU A 177 -6.73 -6.09 18.33
C GLU A 177 -5.68 -6.87 17.53
N ILE A 178 -4.82 -6.19 16.80
CA ILE A 178 -3.85 -6.80 15.90
C ILE A 178 -2.52 -7.09 16.58
N TYR A 179 -2.07 -6.22 17.49
CA TYR A 179 -0.72 -6.23 18.05
C TYR A 179 -0.66 -6.27 19.58
N GLY A 180 -1.79 -6.09 20.26
CA GLY A 180 -1.88 -5.94 21.71
C GLY A 180 -1.58 -4.51 22.18
N LEU A 181 -2.08 -4.17 23.37
CA LEU A 181 -1.89 -2.84 23.97
C LEU A 181 -0.44 -2.55 24.34
N GLU A 182 0.32 -3.57 24.76
CA GLU A 182 1.71 -3.43 25.17
C GLU A 182 2.61 -2.92 24.03
N GLU A 183 2.41 -3.41 22.82
CA GLU A 183 3.17 -2.91 21.65
C GLU A 183 2.82 -1.48 21.28
N MET A 184 1.61 -1.05 21.59
CA MET A 184 1.12 0.28 21.24
C MET A 184 1.63 1.38 22.17
N TYR A 185 1.79 1.08 23.46
CA TYR A 185 2.22 2.03 24.48
C TYR A 185 3.67 1.83 24.96
N GLY A 186 4.33 0.74 24.52
CA GLY A 186 5.74 0.52 24.71
C GLY A 186 6.13 0.27 26.19
N ASN A 187 5.60 -0.79 26.78
CA ASN A 187 6.15 -1.35 28.03
C ASN A 187 7.28 -2.32 27.71
#